data_5b82ba2c643533b112fb26c64e7f4695
#
_entry.id   5b82ba2c643533b112fb26c64e7f4695
#
_cell.length_a   1.000
_cell.length_b   1.000
_cell.length_c   1.000
_cell.angle_alpha   90.00
_cell.angle_beta   90.00
_cell.angle_gamma   90.00
#
_symmetry.space_group_name_H-M   'P 1'
#
loop_
_entity.id
_entity.type
_entity.pdbx_description
1 polymer ?
#
loop_
_entity_poly.entity_id
_entity_poly.type
_entity_poly.pdbx_seq_one_letter_code
_entity_poly.pdbx_strand_id
1 'polypeptide(L)'
;MKPKSKVLIIAGSDSSGGAGIQADIKTVTALGSYATTAVTAVTAQNTKGVKKIISIPSEIVQKQITMILDDIGTHAVKIGMLHNTDTIKSVYKTLKRYKSKNVVLDPVMIAKAVSYTHLTLPTILLV
;
A
#
# COMPACT_ATOMS: atom_id res chain seq x y z
N MET A 1 -6.13 -24.55 8.04
CA MET A 1 -6.16 -24.39 6.57
C MET A 1 -4.97 -23.56 6.13
N LYS A 2 -4.20 -24.07 5.19
CA LYS A 2 -3.08 -23.29 4.64
C LYS A 2 -3.59 -22.26 3.65
N PRO A 3 -3.10 -21.03 3.70
CA PRO A 3 -3.44 -20.04 2.66
C PRO A 3 -2.86 -20.47 1.30
N LYS A 4 -3.55 -20.11 0.23
CA LYS A 4 -3.10 -20.38 -1.15
C LYS A 4 -1.81 -19.66 -1.47
N SER A 5 -1.65 -18.45 -0.94
CA SER A 5 -0.50 -17.61 -1.17
C SER A 5 -0.40 -16.54 -0.08
N LYS A 6 0.66 -15.76 -0.15
CA LYS A 6 0.89 -14.63 0.74
C LYS A 6 1.01 -13.37 -0.11
N VAL A 7 0.37 -12.29 0.30
CA VAL A 7 0.41 -11.01 -0.39
C VAL A 7 0.83 -9.93 0.59
N LEU A 8 1.89 -9.21 0.25
CA LEU A 8 2.31 -8.03 1.00
C LEU A 8 1.61 -6.80 0.41
N ILE A 9 0.90 -6.07 1.26
CA ILE A 9 0.18 -4.87 0.89
C ILE A 9 0.92 -3.66 1.44
N ILE A 10 1.35 -2.76 0.56
CA ILE A 10 2.05 -1.53 0.93
C ILE A 10 1.13 -0.37 0.57
N ALA A 11 0.44 0.19 1.55
CA ALA A 11 -0.57 1.21 1.31
C ALA A 11 -0.90 1.99 2.57
N GLY A 12 -1.71 3.01 2.42
CA GLY A 12 -2.24 3.77 3.55
C GLY A 12 -3.40 3.08 4.24
N SER A 13 -3.67 3.52 5.46
CA SER A 13 -4.80 3.02 6.26
C SER A 13 -6.01 3.93 6.07
N ASP A 14 -7.14 3.35 5.71
CA ASP A 14 -8.44 3.99 5.66
C ASP A 14 -9.25 3.57 6.88
N SER A 15 -9.47 4.52 7.80
CA SER A 15 -10.21 4.22 9.04
C SER A 15 -11.65 3.76 8.79
N SER A 16 -12.25 4.11 7.65
CA SER A 16 -13.61 3.68 7.30
C SER A 16 -13.67 2.28 6.70
N GLY A 17 -12.54 1.69 6.34
CA GLY A 17 -12.45 0.32 5.89
C GLY A 17 -12.77 0.07 4.41
N GLY A 18 -13.09 1.11 3.64
CA GLY A 18 -13.53 0.99 2.25
C GLY A 18 -12.42 1.08 1.22
N ALA A 19 -11.21 1.44 1.64
CA ALA A 19 -10.05 1.60 0.77
C ALA A 19 -8.78 1.20 1.53
N GLY A 20 -7.62 1.44 0.94
CA GLY A 20 -6.33 1.24 1.57
C GLY A 20 -6.08 -0.20 2.01
N ILE A 21 -5.27 -0.36 3.04
CA ILE A 21 -4.92 -1.69 3.55
C ILE A 21 -6.14 -2.48 3.98
N GLN A 22 -7.15 -1.84 4.51
CA GLN A 22 -8.36 -2.51 5.01
C GLN A 22 -9.11 -3.21 3.87
N ALA A 23 -9.34 -2.51 2.77
CA ALA A 23 -9.99 -3.10 1.60
C ALA A 23 -9.15 -4.23 1.01
N ASP A 24 -7.84 -4.03 0.93
CA ASP A 24 -6.91 -5.01 0.37
C ASP A 24 -6.83 -6.28 1.23
N ILE A 25 -6.77 -6.13 2.56
CA ILE A 25 -6.76 -7.28 3.48
C ILE A 25 -8.05 -8.10 3.31
N LYS A 26 -9.19 -7.43 3.27
CA LYS A 26 -10.48 -8.10 3.08
C LYS A 26 -10.51 -8.89 1.77
N THR A 27 -10.03 -8.29 0.69
CA THR A 27 -10.00 -8.92 -0.63
C THR A 27 -9.06 -10.13 -0.65
N VAL A 28 -7.84 -9.96 -0.18
CA VAL A 28 -6.84 -11.03 -0.13
C VAL A 28 -7.36 -12.21 0.71
N THR A 29 -7.94 -11.90 1.86
CA THR A 29 -8.48 -12.92 2.77
C THR A 29 -9.68 -13.64 2.15
N ALA A 30 -10.58 -12.90 1.51
CA ALA A 30 -11.75 -13.50 0.84
C ALA A 30 -11.34 -14.43 -0.30
N LEU A 31 -10.20 -14.20 -0.94
CA LEU A 31 -9.66 -15.04 -1.99
C LEU A 31 -8.85 -16.23 -1.48
N GLY A 32 -8.74 -16.39 -0.19
CA GLY A 32 -8.05 -17.52 0.44
C GLY A 32 -6.54 -17.35 0.61
N SER A 33 -6.05 -16.13 0.53
CA SER A 33 -4.63 -15.81 0.71
C SER A 33 -4.37 -15.12 2.03
N TYR A 34 -3.11 -15.09 2.45
CA TYR A 34 -2.68 -14.45 3.69
C TYR A 34 -2.16 -13.06 3.40
N ALA A 35 -2.72 -12.05 4.06
CA ALA A 35 -2.33 -10.67 3.88
C ALA A 35 -1.33 -10.23 4.95
N THR A 36 -0.25 -9.59 4.53
CA THR A 36 0.67 -8.85 5.39
C THR A 36 0.70 -7.40 4.93
N THR A 37 1.15 -6.49 5.78
CA THR A 37 1.05 -5.07 5.48
C THR A 37 2.30 -4.28 5.83
N ALA A 38 2.52 -3.22 5.06
CA ALA A 38 3.38 -2.10 5.40
C ALA A 38 2.55 -0.82 5.25
N VAL A 39 2.26 -0.16 6.35
CA VAL A 39 1.40 1.02 6.38
C VAL A 39 2.23 2.25 6.05
N THR A 40 1.81 3.02 5.06
CA THR A 40 2.51 4.23 4.59
C THR A 40 1.98 5.50 5.19
N ALA A 41 0.73 5.51 5.59
CA ALA A 41 0.07 6.66 6.21
C ALA A 41 -1.14 6.17 7.01
N VAL A 42 -1.52 6.94 8.01
CA VAL A 42 -2.75 6.72 8.76
C VAL A 42 -3.69 7.88 8.44
N THR A 43 -4.92 7.58 8.10
CA THR A 43 -5.93 8.60 7.81
C THR A 43 -7.04 8.57 8.85
N ALA A 44 -7.58 9.75 9.15
CA ALA A 44 -8.86 9.90 9.81
C ALA A 44 -9.89 10.18 8.72
N GLN A 45 -10.58 9.17 8.31
CA GLN A 45 -11.41 9.17 7.10
C GLN A 45 -12.74 8.47 7.33
N ASN A 46 -13.76 8.94 6.62
CA ASN A 46 -15.05 8.28 6.51
C ASN A 46 -15.58 8.42 5.08
N THR A 47 -16.84 8.06 4.85
CA THR A 47 -17.42 8.10 3.49
C THR A 47 -17.62 9.52 2.94
N LYS A 48 -17.51 10.54 3.79
CA LYS A 48 -17.70 11.94 3.41
C LYS A 48 -16.39 12.65 3.10
N GLY A 49 -15.28 12.18 3.63
CA GLY A 49 -13.99 12.82 3.37
C GLY A 49 -12.88 12.37 4.29
N VAL A 50 -11.72 12.98 4.07
CA VAL A 50 -10.50 12.76 4.85
C VAL A 50 -10.26 14.01 5.70
N LYS A 51 -10.23 13.84 7.01
CA LYS A 51 -9.98 14.95 7.95
C LYS A 51 -8.50 15.18 8.19
N LYS A 52 -7.74 14.12 8.34
CA LYS A 52 -6.30 14.20 8.62
C LYS A 52 -5.57 13.01 8.03
N ILE A 53 -4.31 13.25 7.68
CA ILE A 53 -3.38 12.22 7.22
C ILE A 53 -2.08 12.40 8.00
N ILE A 54 -1.58 11.31 8.55
CA ILE A 54 -0.24 11.27 9.14
C ILE A 54 0.59 10.30 8.30
N SER A 55 1.66 10.81 7.73
CA SER A 55 2.63 10.00 6.99
C SER A 55 3.47 9.18 7.97
N ILE A 56 3.67 7.91 7.64
CA ILE A 56 4.63 7.08 8.36
C ILE A 56 6.02 7.38 7.78
N PRO A 57 7.04 7.63 8.61
CA PRO A 57 8.39 7.85 8.11
C PRO A 57 8.85 6.74 7.17
N SER A 58 9.53 7.09 6.09
CA SER A 58 9.98 6.12 5.09
C SER A 58 10.84 5.00 5.68
N GLU A 59 11.63 5.31 6.70
CA GLU A 59 12.42 4.33 7.45
C GLU A 59 11.53 3.26 8.10
N ILE A 60 10.41 3.68 8.69
CA ILE A 60 9.49 2.75 9.33
C ILE A 60 8.74 1.92 8.30
N VAL A 61 8.38 2.52 7.17
CA VAL A 61 7.80 1.75 6.06
C VAL A 61 8.76 0.67 5.59
N GLN A 62 10.02 1.02 5.39
CA GLN A 62 11.08 0.06 5.03
C GLN A 62 11.19 -1.08 6.04
N LYS A 63 11.20 -0.76 7.33
CA LYS A 63 11.31 -1.77 8.38
C LYS A 63 10.11 -2.72 8.40
N GLN A 64 8.91 -2.21 8.17
CA GLN A 64 7.74 -3.08 8.04
C GLN A 64 7.92 -4.08 6.90
N ILE A 65 8.37 -3.61 5.74
CA ILE A 65 8.59 -4.46 4.57
C ILE A 65 9.65 -5.51 4.87
N THR A 66 10.80 -5.11 5.41
CA THR A 66 11.91 -6.03 5.66
C THR A 66 11.56 -7.07 6.73
N MET A 67 10.82 -6.69 7.76
CA MET A 67 10.36 -7.65 8.77
C MET A 67 9.49 -8.76 8.14
N ILE A 68 8.64 -8.39 7.20
CA ILE A 68 7.78 -9.36 6.51
C ILE A 68 8.61 -10.23 5.56
N LEU A 69 9.46 -9.62 4.75
CA LEU A 69 10.22 -10.35 3.73
C LEU A 69 11.28 -11.26 4.33
N ASP A 70 11.84 -10.88 5.49
CA ASP A 70 12.88 -11.67 6.16
C ASP A 70 12.33 -12.90 6.87
N ASP A 71 11.06 -12.91 7.24
CA ASP A 71 10.45 -13.99 8.02
C ASP A 71 9.33 -14.70 7.23
N ILE A 72 8.22 -14.01 7.03
CA ILE A 72 7.02 -14.60 6.42
C ILE A 72 7.22 -14.80 4.92
N GLY A 73 7.88 -13.86 4.26
CA GLY A 73 7.99 -13.82 2.81
C GLY A 73 6.69 -13.41 2.13
N THR A 74 6.72 -13.37 0.80
CA THR A 74 5.53 -13.05 0.03
C THR A 74 5.62 -13.66 -1.37
N HIS A 75 4.47 -13.96 -1.97
CA HIS A 75 4.37 -14.41 -3.36
C HIS A 75 4.07 -13.25 -4.30
N ALA A 76 3.41 -12.21 -3.79
CA ALA A 76 3.08 -11.02 -4.57
C ALA A 76 3.07 -9.80 -3.66
N VAL A 77 3.27 -8.63 -4.26
CA VAL A 77 3.22 -7.34 -3.58
C VAL A 77 2.18 -6.47 -4.26
N LYS A 78 1.27 -5.92 -3.48
CA LYS A 78 0.34 -4.89 -3.97
C LYS A 78 0.74 -3.56 -3.38
N ILE A 79 0.93 -2.56 -4.23
CA ILE A 79 1.28 -1.20 -3.83
C ILE A 79 0.07 -0.30 -4.09
N GLY A 80 -0.41 0.34 -3.03
CA GLY A 80 -1.42 1.39 -3.11
C GLY A 80 -0.82 2.76 -2.90
N MET A 81 -1.43 3.58 -2.07
CA MET A 81 -0.98 4.93 -1.79
C MET A 81 0.33 4.93 -1.00
N LEU A 82 1.37 5.55 -1.54
CA LEU A 82 2.67 5.69 -0.87
C LEU A 82 2.85 7.04 -0.18
N HIS A 83 2.05 8.01 -0.52
CA HIS A 83 1.90 9.31 0.10
C HIS A 83 2.98 10.34 -0.28
N ASN A 84 4.26 9.99 -0.27
CA ASN A 84 5.33 10.96 -0.60
C ASN A 84 6.50 10.31 -1.33
N THR A 85 7.37 11.17 -1.88
CA THR A 85 8.51 10.76 -2.70
C THR A 85 9.52 9.91 -1.93
N ASP A 86 9.78 10.23 -0.66
CA ASP A 86 10.74 9.48 0.14
C ASP A 86 10.28 8.04 0.34
N THR A 87 8.99 7.85 0.60
CA THR A 87 8.40 6.52 0.73
C THR A 87 8.45 5.77 -0.60
N ILE A 88 8.16 6.43 -1.72
CA ILE A 88 8.24 5.82 -3.06
C ILE A 88 9.65 5.29 -3.31
N LYS A 89 10.68 6.11 -3.05
CA LYS A 89 12.08 5.72 -3.23
C LYS A 89 12.47 4.56 -2.32
N SER A 90 12.07 4.62 -1.07
CA SER A 90 12.37 3.60 -0.08
C SER A 90 11.74 2.25 -0.44
N VAL A 91 10.48 2.25 -0.83
CA VAL A 91 9.77 1.04 -1.26
C VAL A 91 10.43 0.45 -2.50
N TYR A 92 10.72 1.28 -3.50
CA TYR A 92 11.39 0.82 -4.72
C TYR A 92 12.73 0.14 -4.42
N LYS A 93 13.59 0.80 -3.65
CA LYS A 93 14.91 0.28 -3.29
C LYS A 93 14.80 -1.03 -2.52
N THR A 94 13.87 -1.12 -1.58
CA THR A 94 13.69 -2.30 -0.74
C THR A 94 13.20 -3.49 -1.57
N LEU A 95 12.18 -3.30 -2.39
CA LEU A 95 11.65 -4.37 -3.23
C LEU A 95 12.69 -4.84 -4.26
N LYS A 96 13.48 -3.92 -4.81
CA LYS A 96 14.57 -4.26 -5.73
C LYS A 96 15.64 -5.08 -5.04
N ARG A 97 16.06 -4.70 -3.83
CA ARG A 97 17.05 -5.44 -3.05
C ARG A 97 16.62 -6.88 -2.77
N TYR A 98 15.35 -7.08 -2.47
CA TYR A 98 14.79 -8.40 -2.23
C TYR A 98 14.41 -9.15 -3.51
N LYS A 99 14.61 -8.52 -4.67
CA LYS A 99 14.26 -9.11 -5.97
C LYS A 99 12.79 -9.56 -6.01
N SER A 100 11.92 -8.74 -5.44
CA SER A 100 10.49 -9.04 -5.38
C SER A 100 9.89 -9.16 -6.77
N LYS A 101 9.09 -10.20 -6.95
CA LYS A 101 8.37 -10.48 -8.20
C LYS A 101 6.88 -10.29 -7.99
N ASN A 102 6.13 -10.26 -9.10
CA ASN A 102 4.68 -10.14 -9.07
C ASN A 102 4.24 -8.90 -8.28
N VAL A 103 4.78 -7.75 -8.67
CA VAL A 103 4.43 -6.47 -8.05
C VAL A 103 3.30 -5.84 -8.85
N VAL A 104 2.19 -5.55 -8.18
CA VAL A 104 1.03 -4.88 -8.76
C VAL A 104 0.96 -3.48 -8.16
N LEU A 105 1.06 -2.49 -9.02
CA LEU A 105 0.95 -1.09 -8.63
C LEU A 105 -0.44 -0.55 -8.98
N ASP A 106 -1.17 -0.08 -7.97
CA ASP A 106 -2.40 0.67 -8.14
C ASP A 106 -2.07 2.15 -7.96
N PRO A 107 -1.89 2.91 -9.06
CA PRO A 107 -1.41 4.29 -8.98
C PRO A 107 -2.51 5.24 -8.52
N VAL A 108 -2.78 5.25 -7.22
CA VAL A 108 -3.76 6.16 -6.62
C VAL A 108 -3.22 7.59 -6.71
N MET A 109 -3.78 8.37 -7.62
CA MET A 109 -3.39 9.77 -7.84
C MET A 109 -4.28 10.73 -7.05
N ILE A 110 -5.57 10.38 -6.90
CA ILE A 110 -6.56 11.19 -6.18
C ILE A 110 -7.46 10.23 -5.40
N ALA A 111 -7.62 10.49 -4.11
CA ALA A 111 -8.59 9.76 -3.31
C ALA A 111 -10.02 10.18 -3.70
N LYS A 112 -10.97 9.24 -3.69
CA LYS A 112 -12.38 9.53 -4.01
C LYS A 112 -12.98 10.62 -3.12
N ALA A 113 -12.51 10.72 -1.90
CA ALA A 113 -13.00 11.70 -0.93
C ALA A 113 -12.43 13.11 -1.14
N VAL A 114 -11.48 13.27 -2.06
CA VAL A 114 -10.82 14.55 -2.36
C VAL A 114 -11.06 14.86 -3.83
N SER A 115 -11.60 16.05 -4.11
CA SER A 115 -11.88 16.47 -5.48
C SER A 115 -10.74 17.32 -6.02
N TYR A 116 -10.10 16.85 -7.09
CA TYR A 116 -9.12 17.60 -7.86
C TYR A 116 -9.56 17.68 -9.31
N THR A 117 -9.41 18.84 -9.89
CA THR A 117 -9.85 19.09 -11.26
C THR A 117 -8.70 19.22 -12.26
N HIS A 118 -7.47 19.14 -11.80
CA HIS A 118 -6.29 19.49 -12.61
C HIS A 118 -5.23 18.39 -12.66
N LEU A 119 -5.64 17.15 -12.46
CA LEU A 119 -4.72 16.03 -12.55
C LEU A 119 -4.21 15.87 -13.98
N THR A 120 -2.90 15.80 -14.15
CA THR A 120 -2.28 15.59 -15.45
C THR A 120 -1.92 14.12 -15.65
N LEU A 121 -2.26 13.61 -16.82
CA LEU A 121 -2.01 12.21 -17.20
C LEU A 121 -0.55 11.78 -17.18
N PRO A 122 0.43 12.62 -17.54
CA PRO A 122 1.83 12.20 -17.54
C PRO A 122 2.33 11.65 -16.21
N THR A 123 1.72 12.04 -15.12
CA THR A 123 2.11 11.52 -13.80
C THR A 123 1.65 10.10 -13.53
N ILE A 124 0.78 9.56 -14.37
CA ILE A 124 0.25 8.20 -14.23
C ILE A 124 1.18 7.15 -14.85
N LEU A 125 2.13 7.58 -15.66
CA LEU A 125 3.02 6.71 -16.42
C LEU A 125 4.24 6.23 -15.65
N LEU A 126 4.22 6.33 -14.35
CA LEU A 126 5.33 5.93 -13.47
C LEU A 126 5.30 4.44 -13.10
N VAL A 127 4.75 3.67 -13.94
CA VAL A 127 4.58 2.23 -13.70
C VAL A 127 5.80 1.46 -14.16
#